data_804437e8c0484868cef3e52004066b47
#
_entry.id   804437e8c0484868cef3e52004066b47
#
_cell.length_a   1.000
_cell.length_b   1.000
_cell.length_c   1.000
_cell.angle_alpha   90.00
_cell.angle_beta   90.00
_cell.angle_gamma   90.00
#
_symmetry.space_group_name_H-M   'P 1'
#
loop_
_entity.id
_entity.type
_entity.pdbx_description
1 polymer ?
#
loop_
_entity_poly.entity_id
_entity_poly.type
_entity_poly.pdbx_seq_one_letter_code
_entity_poly.pdbx_strand_id
1 'polypeptide(L)'
;MSKFRVGAIVPVKTFLRAKTRLNLSEEKTEQICSIMLESVLSAISQSNVIERTVIVSKDESAFNMGKKFGAIQIYEQEELGVNNAVMLGDSYFVKEDFDLTIVFPQDIPLIQPEDVRMLFEMKGSNRCVLVVPSRKFDGTNALLRMPADVMETHYDEDSYKIHLNTAEKKNATSALILIPRIMLDVDDQADLRLILTRDLPVSKSLESVFKS
;
A
#
# COMPACT_ATOMS: atom_id res chain seq x y z
N MET A 1 7.65 -21.80 17.73
CA MET A 1 6.98 -20.48 17.67
C MET A 1 5.93 -20.57 16.58
N SER A 2 4.68 -20.27 16.86
CA SER A 2 3.64 -20.21 15.82
C SER A 2 4.05 -19.11 14.83
N LYS A 3 3.97 -19.42 13.55
CA LYS A 3 4.26 -18.46 12.48
C LYS A 3 3.11 -17.47 12.45
N PHE A 4 3.37 -16.17 12.53
CA PHE A 4 2.34 -15.13 12.35
C PHE A 4 1.64 -15.29 11.00
N ARG A 5 0.31 -15.15 11.01
CA ARG A 5 -0.50 -15.02 9.80
C ARG A 5 -0.58 -13.56 9.42
N VAL A 6 0.11 -13.20 8.35
CA VAL A 6 0.28 -11.81 7.92
C VAL A 6 -0.52 -11.55 6.65
N GLY A 7 -1.44 -10.58 6.71
CA GLY A 7 -2.21 -10.13 5.57
C GLY A 7 -1.68 -8.82 4.98
N ALA A 8 -1.74 -8.67 3.65
CA ALA A 8 -1.52 -7.40 2.99
C ALA A 8 -2.82 -6.88 2.37
N ILE A 9 -3.13 -5.61 2.58
CA ILE A 9 -4.28 -4.92 1.97
C ILE A 9 -3.73 -3.90 0.98
N VAL A 10 -4.16 -4.00 -0.27
CA VAL A 10 -3.82 -3.05 -1.34
C VAL A 10 -5.11 -2.39 -1.83
N PRO A 11 -5.46 -1.20 -1.32
CA PRO A 11 -6.57 -0.42 -1.84
C PRO A 11 -6.18 0.15 -3.20
N VAL A 12 -7.03 -0.06 -4.22
CA VAL A 12 -6.75 0.37 -5.60
C VAL A 12 -7.93 1.18 -6.13
N LYS A 13 -7.70 2.47 -6.38
CA LYS A 13 -8.66 3.33 -7.09
C LYS A 13 -8.72 2.96 -8.57
N THR A 14 -9.87 3.19 -9.20
CA THR A 14 -10.01 3.06 -10.66
C THR A 14 -8.90 3.85 -11.36
N PHE A 15 -8.13 3.19 -12.22
CA PHE A 15 -6.94 3.76 -12.85
C PHE A 15 -7.23 5.07 -13.59
N LEU A 16 -8.37 5.15 -14.30
CA LEU A 16 -8.78 6.36 -15.01
C LEU A 16 -9.10 7.55 -14.10
N ARG A 17 -9.38 7.31 -12.81
CA ARG A 17 -9.66 8.35 -11.80
C ARG A 17 -8.46 8.60 -10.89
N ALA A 18 -7.45 7.73 -10.98
CA ALA A 18 -6.21 7.90 -10.25
C ALA A 18 -5.29 8.90 -10.96
N LYS A 19 -4.47 9.61 -10.17
CA LYS A 19 -3.31 10.35 -10.68
C LYS A 19 -3.62 11.45 -11.73
N THR A 20 -4.76 12.11 -11.61
CA THR A 20 -5.14 13.23 -12.51
C THR A 20 -4.09 14.38 -12.54
N ARG A 21 -3.31 14.54 -11.46
CA ARG A 21 -2.21 15.51 -11.37
C ARG A 21 -0.99 15.17 -12.23
N LEU A 22 -0.92 13.96 -12.80
CA LEU A 22 0.12 13.61 -13.78
C LEU A 22 -0.05 14.34 -15.10
N ASN A 23 -1.27 14.84 -15.43
CA ASN A 23 -1.60 15.51 -16.68
C ASN A 23 -1.17 14.71 -17.92
N LEU A 24 -1.43 13.40 -17.91
CA LEU A 24 -1.17 12.46 -19.00
C LEU A 24 -2.48 12.05 -19.67
N SER A 25 -2.38 11.42 -20.86
CA SER A 25 -3.55 10.77 -21.46
C SER A 25 -4.07 9.64 -20.56
N GLU A 26 -5.34 9.27 -20.74
CA GLU A 26 -5.96 8.16 -20.01
C GLU A 26 -5.15 6.87 -20.18
N GLU A 27 -4.76 6.56 -21.42
CA GLU A 27 -3.96 5.37 -21.75
C GLU A 27 -2.61 5.33 -21.00
N LYS A 28 -1.86 6.44 -20.99
CA LYS A 28 -0.60 6.54 -20.26
C LYS A 28 -0.81 6.45 -18.75
N THR A 29 -1.87 7.07 -18.24
CA THR A 29 -2.21 7.00 -16.82
C THR A 29 -2.50 5.57 -16.40
N GLU A 30 -3.30 4.84 -17.18
CA GLU A 30 -3.60 3.44 -16.92
C GLU A 30 -2.33 2.56 -16.96
N GLN A 31 -1.46 2.75 -17.95
CA GLN A 31 -0.20 2.02 -18.05
C GLN A 31 0.72 2.30 -16.85
N ILE A 32 0.85 3.56 -16.43
CA ILE A 32 1.66 3.95 -15.27
C ILE A 32 1.08 3.34 -13.98
N CYS A 33 -0.24 3.43 -13.77
CA CYS A 33 -0.89 2.82 -12.62
C CYS A 33 -0.70 1.29 -12.59
N SER A 34 -0.80 0.65 -13.74
CA SER A 34 -0.56 -0.80 -13.89
C SER A 34 0.86 -1.18 -13.52
N ILE A 35 1.88 -0.46 -14.01
CA ILE A 35 3.29 -0.70 -13.69
C ILE A 35 3.56 -0.51 -12.20
N MET A 36 3.00 0.54 -11.59
CA MET A 36 3.17 0.81 -10.17
C MET A 36 2.54 -0.30 -9.32
N LEU A 37 1.31 -0.69 -9.62
CA LEU A 37 0.62 -1.78 -8.92
C LEU A 37 1.36 -3.11 -9.05
N GLU A 38 1.86 -3.44 -10.25
CA GLU A 38 2.65 -4.64 -10.48
C GLU A 38 3.90 -4.68 -9.61
N SER A 39 4.61 -3.54 -9.48
CA SER A 39 5.79 -3.42 -8.63
C SER A 39 5.46 -3.67 -7.16
N VAL A 40 4.36 -3.07 -6.67
CA VAL A 40 3.90 -3.26 -5.28
C VAL A 40 3.55 -4.72 -5.00
N LEU A 41 2.75 -5.34 -5.88
CA LEU A 41 2.34 -6.74 -5.72
C LEU A 41 3.52 -7.70 -5.81
N SER A 42 4.46 -7.43 -6.70
CA SER A 42 5.70 -8.20 -6.84
C SER A 42 6.53 -8.16 -5.56
N ALA A 43 6.74 -6.97 -4.99
CA ALA A 43 7.49 -6.81 -3.74
C ALA A 43 6.80 -7.53 -2.56
N ILE A 44 5.49 -7.42 -2.45
CA ILE A 44 4.69 -8.13 -1.44
C ILE A 44 4.85 -9.63 -1.59
N SER A 45 4.62 -10.17 -2.79
CA SER A 45 4.69 -11.60 -3.07
C SER A 45 6.08 -12.19 -2.81
N GLN A 46 7.14 -11.49 -3.19
CA GLN A 46 8.54 -11.94 -3.01
C GLN A 46 9.09 -11.71 -1.61
N SER A 47 8.37 -11.03 -0.74
CA SER A 47 8.81 -10.77 0.63
C SER A 47 8.87 -12.03 1.48
N ASN A 48 8.08 -13.06 1.17
CA ASN A 48 7.93 -14.31 1.91
C ASN A 48 7.44 -14.16 3.36
N VAL A 49 6.97 -12.97 3.76
CA VAL A 49 6.37 -12.73 5.08
C VAL A 49 4.86 -12.58 5.00
N ILE A 50 4.33 -12.21 3.86
CA ILE A 50 2.88 -12.08 3.64
C ILE A 50 2.31 -13.46 3.26
N GLU A 51 1.32 -13.93 4.03
CA GLU A 51 0.62 -15.17 3.74
C GLU A 51 -0.46 -14.97 2.67
N ARG A 52 -1.14 -13.82 2.71
CA ARG A 52 -2.24 -13.52 1.79
C ARG A 52 -2.32 -12.03 1.49
N THR A 53 -2.54 -11.71 0.23
CA THR A 53 -2.79 -10.36 -0.24
C THR A 53 -4.23 -10.20 -0.66
N VAL A 54 -4.87 -9.09 -0.27
CA VAL A 54 -6.20 -8.68 -0.71
C VAL A 54 -6.08 -7.40 -1.52
N ILE A 55 -6.67 -7.38 -2.70
CA ILE A 55 -6.91 -6.15 -3.47
C ILE A 55 -8.36 -5.73 -3.27
N VAL A 56 -8.57 -4.49 -2.85
CA VAL A 56 -9.89 -3.89 -2.73
C VAL A 56 -10.04 -2.83 -3.81
N SER A 57 -10.97 -3.04 -4.74
CA SER A 57 -11.16 -2.18 -5.90
C SER A 57 -12.54 -2.42 -6.55
N LYS A 58 -12.86 -1.63 -7.55
CA LYS A 58 -13.88 -1.96 -8.56
C LYS A 58 -13.28 -2.04 -9.98
N ASP A 59 -11.98 -1.86 -10.12
CA ASP A 59 -11.25 -1.84 -11.40
C ASP A 59 -10.87 -3.26 -11.83
N GLU A 60 -11.35 -3.69 -13.00
CA GLU A 60 -11.06 -5.01 -13.54
C GLU A 60 -9.57 -5.18 -13.89
N SER A 61 -8.89 -4.12 -14.35
CA SER A 61 -7.46 -4.17 -14.66
C SER A 61 -6.65 -4.44 -13.40
N ALA A 62 -7.02 -3.80 -12.27
CA ALA A 62 -6.41 -4.07 -10.96
C ALA A 62 -6.63 -5.52 -10.52
N PHE A 63 -7.82 -6.06 -10.69
CA PHE A 63 -8.12 -7.45 -10.36
C PHE A 63 -7.36 -8.44 -11.25
N ASN A 64 -7.28 -8.17 -12.55
CA ASN A 64 -6.51 -9.00 -13.47
C ASN A 64 -5.01 -9.01 -13.12
N MET A 65 -4.48 -7.86 -12.70
CA MET A 65 -3.12 -7.78 -12.15
C MET A 65 -3.00 -8.61 -10.87
N GLY A 66 -3.91 -8.44 -9.92
CA GLY A 66 -3.91 -9.17 -8.66
C GLY A 66 -3.93 -10.70 -8.83
N LYS A 67 -4.70 -11.22 -9.80
CA LYS A 67 -4.72 -12.65 -10.11
C LYS A 67 -3.35 -13.23 -10.43
N LYS A 68 -2.48 -12.48 -11.12
CA LYS A 68 -1.12 -12.91 -11.46
C LYS A 68 -0.27 -13.18 -10.22
N PHE A 69 -0.58 -12.52 -9.11
CA PHE A 69 0.11 -12.63 -7.82
C PHE A 69 -0.67 -13.43 -6.77
N GLY A 70 -1.77 -14.09 -7.17
CA GLY A 70 -2.60 -14.88 -6.26
C GLY A 70 -3.38 -14.07 -5.23
N ALA A 71 -3.60 -12.79 -5.48
CA ALA A 71 -4.34 -11.92 -4.56
C ALA A 71 -5.84 -12.24 -4.56
N ILE A 72 -6.46 -12.19 -3.37
CA ILE A 72 -7.90 -12.23 -3.20
C ILE A 72 -8.49 -10.89 -3.64
N GLN A 73 -9.61 -10.95 -4.34
CA GLN A 73 -10.31 -9.77 -4.85
C GLN A 73 -11.51 -9.46 -3.96
N ILE A 74 -11.57 -8.24 -3.46
CA ILE A 74 -12.76 -7.71 -2.78
C ILE A 74 -13.31 -6.58 -3.63
N TYR A 75 -14.53 -6.77 -4.13
CA TYR A 75 -15.20 -5.76 -4.95
C TYR A 75 -15.76 -4.65 -4.08
N GLU A 76 -15.34 -3.42 -4.35
CA GLU A 76 -15.88 -2.21 -3.74
C GLU A 76 -16.99 -1.63 -4.64
N GLN A 77 -18.25 -1.71 -4.20
CA GLN A 77 -19.38 -1.25 -5.02
C GLN A 77 -19.30 0.24 -5.36
N GLU A 78 -18.91 1.05 -4.38
CA GLU A 78 -18.71 2.49 -4.51
C GLU A 78 -17.33 2.86 -3.96
N GLU A 79 -16.56 3.67 -4.70
CA GLU A 79 -15.27 4.20 -4.23
C GLU A 79 -15.50 5.27 -3.15
N LEU A 80 -15.67 4.83 -1.91
CA LEU A 80 -15.90 5.69 -0.75
C LEU A 80 -14.58 6.15 -0.08
N GLY A 81 -13.46 5.90 -0.75
CA GLY A 81 -12.13 6.31 -0.28
C GLY A 81 -11.34 5.18 0.38
N VAL A 82 -10.05 5.49 0.68
CA VAL A 82 -9.08 4.51 1.17
C VAL A 82 -9.52 3.87 2.48
N ASN A 83 -10.12 4.65 3.40
CA ASN A 83 -10.59 4.13 4.69
C ASN A 83 -11.63 3.02 4.51
N ASN A 84 -12.58 3.20 3.59
CA ASN A 84 -13.60 2.18 3.31
C ASN A 84 -12.97 0.92 2.68
N ALA A 85 -12.08 1.10 1.72
CA ALA A 85 -11.40 -0.02 1.09
C ALA A 85 -10.57 -0.84 2.10
N VAL A 86 -9.84 -0.16 3.00
CA VAL A 86 -9.09 -0.83 4.06
C VAL A 86 -10.02 -1.55 5.02
N MET A 87 -11.14 -0.95 5.42
CA MET A 87 -12.14 -1.60 6.29
C MET A 87 -12.69 -2.91 5.69
N LEU A 88 -12.93 -2.94 4.38
CA LEU A 88 -13.36 -4.17 3.69
C LEU A 88 -12.26 -5.25 3.75
N GLY A 89 -11.00 -4.87 3.52
CA GLY A 89 -9.85 -5.76 3.67
C GLY A 89 -9.67 -6.27 5.10
N ASP A 90 -9.84 -5.40 6.09
CA ASP A 90 -9.77 -5.76 7.52
C ASP A 90 -10.85 -6.78 7.89
N SER A 91 -12.08 -6.54 7.44
CA SER A 91 -13.20 -7.46 7.69
C SER A 91 -12.91 -8.86 7.17
N TYR A 92 -12.22 -8.97 6.03
CA TYR A 92 -11.77 -10.25 5.50
C TYR A 92 -10.73 -10.89 6.41
N PHE A 93 -9.66 -10.17 6.78
CA PHE A 93 -8.57 -10.73 7.57
C PHE A 93 -8.95 -11.08 9.01
N VAL A 94 -9.79 -10.27 9.65
CA VAL A 94 -10.35 -10.58 10.98
C VAL A 94 -11.17 -11.87 10.95
N LYS A 95 -12.03 -12.04 9.92
CA LYS A 95 -12.84 -13.25 9.75
C LYS A 95 -11.99 -14.51 9.51
N GLU A 96 -10.85 -14.36 8.88
CA GLU A 96 -9.91 -15.44 8.56
C GLU A 96 -8.83 -15.64 9.65
N ASP A 97 -8.98 -15.04 10.83
CA ASP A 97 -8.08 -15.14 11.99
C ASP A 97 -6.60 -14.80 11.65
N PHE A 98 -6.36 -13.69 10.94
CA PHE A 98 -5.02 -13.18 10.72
C PHE A 98 -4.52 -12.38 11.93
N ASP A 99 -3.24 -12.56 12.28
CA ASP A 99 -2.63 -11.92 13.45
C ASP A 99 -2.37 -10.42 13.23
N LEU A 100 -2.01 -10.05 12.00
CA LEU A 100 -1.72 -8.66 11.65
C LEU A 100 -1.97 -8.37 10.16
N THR A 101 -2.17 -7.09 9.87
CA THR A 101 -2.29 -6.59 8.50
C THR A 101 -1.26 -5.50 8.21
N ILE A 102 -0.84 -5.42 6.95
CA ILE A 102 -0.07 -4.30 6.42
C ILE A 102 -0.81 -3.72 5.22
N VAL A 103 -1.11 -2.43 5.28
CA VAL A 103 -1.70 -1.69 4.15
C VAL A 103 -0.57 -1.10 3.32
N PHE A 104 -0.60 -1.32 2.01
CA PHE A 104 0.28 -0.69 1.04
C PHE A 104 -0.55 0.00 -0.04
N PRO A 105 -0.32 1.28 -0.35
CA PRO A 105 -0.96 1.93 -1.49
C PRO A 105 -0.38 1.38 -2.81
N GLN A 106 -1.12 1.60 -3.90
CA GLN A 106 -0.72 1.12 -5.23
C GLN A 106 0.42 1.91 -5.89
N ASP A 107 0.79 3.06 -5.34
CA ASP A 107 1.58 4.13 -5.98
C ASP A 107 2.96 4.36 -5.36
N ILE A 108 3.51 3.34 -4.72
CA ILE A 108 4.88 3.31 -4.16
C ILE A 108 5.78 2.36 -4.98
N PRO A 109 6.05 2.67 -6.26
CA PRO A 109 6.64 1.69 -7.19
C PRO A 109 8.09 1.28 -6.88
N LEU A 110 8.78 1.99 -5.99
CA LEU A 110 10.16 1.67 -5.62
C LEU A 110 10.26 0.62 -4.51
N ILE A 111 9.13 0.22 -3.92
CA ILE A 111 9.11 -0.81 -2.86
C ILE A 111 9.82 -2.08 -3.30
N GLN A 112 10.58 -2.68 -2.38
CA GLN A 112 11.29 -3.93 -2.59
C GLN A 112 10.86 -4.98 -1.56
N PRO A 113 11.06 -6.28 -1.82
CA PRO A 113 10.74 -7.34 -0.86
C PRO A 113 11.41 -7.15 0.51
N GLU A 114 12.62 -6.56 0.53
CA GLU A 114 13.37 -6.24 1.74
C GLU A 114 12.65 -5.22 2.62
N ASP A 115 11.97 -4.25 2.01
CA ASP A 115 11.24 -3.21 2.74
C ASP A 115 10.02 -3.80 3.48
N VAL A 116 9.33 -4.74 2.82
CA VAL A 116 8.20 -5.46 3.42
C VAL A 116 8.69 -6.31 4.60
N ARG A 117 9.82 -7.02 4.43
CA ARG A 117 10.44 -7.80 5.51
C ARG A 117 10.87 -6.91 6.66
N MET A 118 11.56 -5.81 6.37
CA MET A 118 12.02 -4.85 7.38
C MET A 118 10.86 -4.32 8.21
N LEU A 119 9.78 -3.89 7.57
CA LEU A 119 8.59 -3.39 8.27
C LEU A 119 7.98 -4.47 9.19
N PHE A 120 7.90 -5.70 8.71
CA PHE A 120 7.41 -6.83 9.51
C PHE A 120 8.33 -7.14 10.70
N GLU A 121 9.65 -7.13 10.52
CA GLU A 121 10.61 -7.43 11.58
C GLU A 121 10.63 -6.37 12.69
N MET A 122 10.31 -5.13 12.35
CA MET A 122 10.22 -4.03 13.32
C MET A 122 8.96 -4.06 14.20
N LYS A 123 8.02 -5.00 13.94
CA LYS A 123 6.83 -5.11 14.79
C LYS A 123 7.20 -5.39 16.24
N GLY A 124 6.48 -4.73 17.15
CA GLY A 124 6.60 -4.96 18.58
C GLY A 124 5.93 -6.25 19.05
N SER A 125 5.65 -6.33 20.32
CA SER A 125 4.84 -7.38 20.94
C SER A 125 3.34 -7.09 20.73
N ASN A 126 2.52 -8.00 21.08
CA ASN A 126 1.05 -8.15 21.04
C ASN A 126 0.14 -7.04 20.46
N ARG A 127 0.41 -5.76 20.68
CA ARG A 127 -0.40 -4.63 20.18
C ARG A 127 0.54 -3.55 19.67
N CYS A 128 0.67 -3.43 18.36
CA CYS A 128 1.52 -2.40 17.80
C CYS A 128 0.97 -1.85 16.47
N VAL A 129 1.35 -0.61 16.19
CA VAL A 129 1.07 0.10 14.95
C VAL A 129 2.37 0.72 14.46
N LEU A 130 2.79 0.36 13.24
CA LEU A 130 3.94 0.97 12.59
C LEU A 130 3.47 1.76 11.40
N VAL A 131 3.91 3.00 11.32
CA VAL A 131 3.50 3.95 10.29
C VAL A 131 4.71 4.35 9.46
N VAL A 132 4.67 4.13 8.15
CA VAL A 132 5.62 4.72 7.21
C VAL A 132 4.95 5.92 6.57
N PRO A 133 5.45 7.15 6.79
CA PRO A 133 4.83 8.35 6.24
C PRO A 133 5.14 8.50 4.75
N SER A 134 4.42 9.38 4.06
CA SER A 134 4.83 9.91 2.76
C SER A 134 6.13 10.71 2.90
N ARG A 135 6.85 10.92 1.81
CA ARG A 135 8.07 11.75 1.79
C ARG A 135 7.81 13.19 2.22
N LYS A 136 6.62 13.69 1.94
CA LYS A 136 6.18 15.07 2.29
C LYS A 136 5.72 15.17 3.74
N PHE A 137 5.60 14.05 4.48
CA PHE A 137 5.04 13.97 5.83
C PHE A 137 3.61 14.54 5.92
N ASP A 138 2.81 14.30 4.91
CA ASP A 138 1.40 14.66 4.83
C ASP A 138 0.45 13.46 4.75
N GLY A 139 0.99 12.25 4.50
CA GLY A 139 0.25 11.02 4.32
C GLY A 139 0.90 9.80 4.98
N THR A 140 0.28 8.64 4.78
CA THR A 140 0.74 7.31 5.23
C THR A 140 0.92 6.39 4.04
N ASN A 141 2.14 5.94 3.78
CA ASN A 141 2.50 5.08 2.66
C ASN A 141 2.62 3.59 3.02
N ALA A 142 2.72 3.26 4.30
CA ALA A 142 2.44 1.91 4.78
C ALA A 142 1.97 1.95 6.24
N LEU A 143 1.07 1.02 6.58
CA LEU A 143 0.51 0.92 7.92
C LEU A 143 0.44 -0.54 8.34
N LEU A 144 1.31 -0.95 9.27
CA LEU A 144 1.22 -2.25 9.93
C LEU A 144 0.37 -2.12 11.19
N ARG A 145 -0.58 -3.03 11.36
CA ARG A 145 -1.44 -3.10 12.55
C ARG A 145 -1.46 -4.52 13.11
N MET A 146 -1.24 -4.64 14.39
CA MET A 146 -1.28 -5.90 15.14
C MET A 146 -1.99 -5.69 16.49
N PRO A 147 -3.13 -6.40 16.76
CA PRO A 147 -3.86 -7.24 15.83
C PRO A 147 -4.45 -6.47 14.63
N ALA A 148 -4.99 -7.18 13.64
CA ALA A 148 -5.53 -6.59 12.40
C ALA A 148 -6.60 -5.49 12.65
N ASP A 149 -7.36 -5.64 13.73
CA ASP A 149 -8.44 -4.74 14.16
C ASP A 149 -8.05 -3.79 15.32
N VAL A 150 -6.75 -3.61 15.57
CA VAL A 150 -6.27 -2.81 16.72
C VAL A 150 -6.80 -1.38 16.73
N MET A 151 -7.06 -0.81 15.56
CA MET A 151 -7.62 0.53 15.38
C MET A 151 -8.23 0.71 13.99
N GLU A 152 -9.16 1.67 13.90
CA GLU A 152 -9.65 2.21 12.61
C GLU A 152 -8.57 3.01 11.88
N THR A 153 -8.70 3.13 10.55
CA THR A 153 -7.78 3.90 9.71
C THR A 153 -8.33 5.27 9.36
N HIS A 154 -7.43 6.23 9.14
CA HIS A 154 -7.74 7.62 8.81
C HIS A 154 -6.75 8.14 7.75
N TYR A 155 -7.02 7.81 6.49
CA TYR A 155 -6.18 8.20 5.34
C TYR A 155 -6.57 9.57 4.77
N ASP A 156 -6.73 10.55 5.65
CA ASP A 156 -6.96 11.95 5.28
C ASP A 156 -5.65 12.75 5.42
N GLU A 157 -5.73 14.08 5.35
CA GLU A 157 -4.57 14.96 5.53
C GLU A 157 -3.91 14.71 6.89
N ASP A 158 -2.56 14.73 6.92
CA ASP A 158 -1.76 14.42 8.11
C ASP A 158 -1.99 12.99 8.68
N SER A 159 -2.41 12.05 7.84
CA SER A 159 -2.84 10.71 8.26
C SER A 159 -1.83 9.97 9.15
N TYR A 160 -0.52 10.14 8.93
CA TYR A 160 0.50 9.48 9.76
C TYR A 160 0.42 9.93 11.23
N LYS A 161 0.16 11.21 11.51
CA LYS A 161 0.00 11.73 12.88
C LYS A 161 -1.29 11.19 13.49
N ILE A 162 -2.37 11.16 12.70
CA ILE A 162 -3.66 10.66 13.15
C ILE A 162 -3.55 9.18 13.51
N HIS A 163 -2.89 8.36 12.69
CA HIS A 163 -2.66 6.94 12.97
C HIS A 163 -1.87 6.73 14.26
N LEU A 164 -0.76 7.48 14.48
CA LEU A 164 0.01 7.39 15.72
C LEU A 164 -0.82 7.76 16.95
N ASN A 165 -1.56 8.87 16.89
CA ASN A 165 -2.42 9.31 17.98
C ASN A 165 -3.58 8.32 18.23
N THR A 166 -4.15 7.73 17.17
CA THR A 166 -5.22 6.74 17.33
C THR A 166 -4.69 5.46 17.97
N ALA A 167 -3.50 5.00 17.59
CA ALA A 167 -2.84 3.86 18.21
C ALA A 167 -2.61 4.07 19.72
N GLU A 168 -2.15 5.24 20.11
CA GLU A 168 -1.95 5.61 21.52
C GLU A 168 -3.29 5.56 22.31
N LYS A 169 -4.35 6.15 21.75
CA LYS A 169 -5.69 6.11 22.36
C LYS A 169 -6.24 4.69 22.51
N LYS A 170 -5.83 3.76 21.65
CA LYS A 170 -6.20 2.34 21.69
C LYS A 170 -5.22 1.50 22.55
N ASN A 171 -4.31 2.12 23.29
CA ASN A 171 -3.27 1.45 24.10
C ASN A 171 -2.42 0.47 23.28
N ALA A 172 -2.09 0.82 22.01
CA ALA A 172 -1.13 0.13 21.19
C ALA A 172 0.21 0.88 21.20
N THR A 173 1.32 0.14 21.21
CA THR A 173 2.63 0.76 20.96
C THR A 173 2.67 1.26 19.52
N SER A 174 3.18 2.45 19.29
CA SER A 174 3.29 2.98 17.94
C SER A 174 4.67 3.51 17.62
N ALA A 175 5.09 3.42 16.36
CA ALA A 175 6.33 3.99 15.90
C ALA A 175 6.21 4.52 14.46
N LEU A 176 6.91 5.62 14.20
CA LEU A 176 7.15 6.12 12.87
C LEU A 176 8.39 5.43 12.30
N ILE A 177 8.25 4.77 11.16
CA ILE A 177 9.32 4.02 10.49
C ILE A 177 9.68 4.71 9.19
N LEU A 178 10.95 5.01 8.98
CA LEU A 178 11.41 5.68 7.77
C LEU A 178 12.02 4.65 6.82
N ILE A 179 11.27 4.25 5.80
CA ILE A 179 11.72 3.37 4.72
C ILE A 179 11.70 4.18 3.41
N PRO A 180 12.85 4.70 2.94
CA PRO A 180 12.89 5.70 1.87
C PRO A 180 12.18 5.28 0.58
N ARG A 181 12.18 3.99 0.22
CA ARG A 181 11.49 3.49 -0.97
C ARG A 181 9.98 3.46 -0.82
N ILE A 182 9.47 3.13 0.36
CA ILE A 182 8.03 3.18 0.66
C ILE A 182 7.54 4.63 0.79
N MET A 183 8.36 5.52 1.34
CA MET A 183 8.01 6.93 1.51
C MET A 183 7.81 7.68 0.18
N LEU A 184 8.20 7.09 -0.95
CA LEU A 184 8.20 7.73 -2.27
C LEU A 184 7.01 7.23 -3.08
N ASP A 185 5.89 7.91 -2.91
CA ASP A 185 4.67 7.76 -3.70
C ASP A 185 4.68 8.69 -4.93
N VAL A 186 3.92 8.34 -5.94
CA VAL A 186 3.78 9.10 -7.19
C VAL A 186 2.43 9.77 -7.23
N ASP A 187 2.35 11.04 -6.86
CA ASP A 187 1.11 11.82 -6.91
C ASP A 187 1.06 12.79 -8.09
N ASP A 188 2.20 13.32 -8.48
CA ASP A 188 2.32 14.31 -9.53
C ASP A 188 3.53 14.06 -10.45
N GLN A 189 3.70 14.92 -11.46
CA GLN A 189 4.84 14.81 -12.39
C GLN A 189 6.19 14.99 -11.72
N ALA A 190 6.30 15.75 -10.63
CA ALA A 190 7.56 15.94 -9.94
C ALA A 190 7.99 14.67 -9.21
N ASP A 191 7.02 13.99 -8.56
CA ASP A 191 7.25 12.70 -7.93
C ASP A 191 7.64 11.64 -8.98
N LEU A 192 6.93 11.59 -10.12
CA LEU A 192 7.28 10.67 -11.20
C LEU A 192 8.69 10.93 -11.72
N ARG A 193 9.05 12.17 -12.01
CA ARG A 193 10.42 12.53 -12.45
C ARG A 193 11.48 12.10 -11.44
N LEU A 194 11.21 12.24 -10.14
CA LEU A 194 12.13 11.80 -9.09
C LEU A 194 12.35 10.28 -9.14
N ILE A 195 11.30 9.51 -9.41
CA ILE A 195 11.40 8.06 -9.57
C ILE A 195 12.22 7.69 -10.81
N LEU A 196 12.04 8.41 -11.93
CA LEU A 196 12.77 8.17 -13.16
C LEU A 196 14.29 8.42 -13.04
N THR A 197 14.74 9.15 -12.01
CA THR A 197 16.18 9.31 -11.72
C THR A 197 16.82 8.07 -11.10
N ARG A 198 16.04 7.08 -10.68
CA ARG A 198 16.54 5.87 -10.03
C ARG A 198 16.86 4.80 -11.08
N ASP A 199 18.01 4.16 -10.95
CA ASP A 199 18.42 3.06 -11.85
C ASP A 199 17.79 1.73 -11.38
N LEU A 200 16.48 1.61 -11.54
CA LEU A 200 15.69 0.43 -11.20
C LEU A 200 14.88 -0.04 -12.40
N PRO A 201 14.56 -1.34 -12.51
CA PRO A 201 13.73 -1.87 -13.61
C PRO A 201 12.39 -1.14 -13.75
N VAL A 202 11.70 -0.87 -12.65
CA VAL A 202 10.43 -0.14 -12.65
C VAL A 202 10.57 1.29 -13.16
N SER A 203 11.68 1.99 -12.84
CA SER A 203 11.94 3.33 -13.34
C SER A 203 12.10 3.33 -14.86
N LYS A 204 12.77 2.33 -15.44
CA LYS A 204 12.91 2.17 -16.88
C LYS A 204 11.56 1.88 -17.57
N SER A 205 10.74 1.04 -16.96
CA SER A 205 9.39 0.77 -17.46
C SER A 205 8.51 2.01 -17.45
N LEU A 206 8.51 2.78 -16.36
CA LEU A 206 7.79 4.05 -16.25
C LEU A 206 8.30 5.09 -17.25
N GLU A 207 9.62 5.17 -17.44
CA GLU A 207 10.25 6.09 -18.39
C GLU A 207 9.78 5.81 -19.83
N SER A 208 9.69 4.54 -20.23
CA SER A 208 9.24 4.15 -21.57
C SER A 208 7.82 4.65 -21.87
N VAL A 209 6.92 4.62 -20.89
CA VAL A 209 5.55 5.13 -21.03
C VAL A 209 5.51 6.66 -20.99
N PHE A 210 6.30 7.26 -20.10
CA PHE A 210 6.28 8.71 -19.92
C PHE A 210 6.81 9.47 -21.14
N LYS A 211 7.82 8.91 -21.83
CA LYS A 211 8.46 9.51 -23.02
C LYS A 211 7.78 9.16 -24.35
N SER A 212 6.95 8.09 -24.42
CA SER A 212 6.16 7.73 -25.61
C SER A 212 5.04 8.74 -25.87
#